data_1a4aa1ba19a3123af2739baad7450fa8
#
_entry.id   1a4aa1ba19a3123af2739baad7450fa8
#
_cell.length_a   1.000
_cell.length_b   1.000
_cell.length_c   1.000
_cell.angle_alpha   90.00
_cell.angle_beta   90.00
_cell.angle_gamma   90.00
#
_symmetry.space_group_name_H-M   'P 1'
#
loop_
_entity.id
_entity.type
_entity.pdbx_description
1 polymer ?
#
loop_
_entity_poly.entity_id
_entity_poly.type
_entity_poly.pdbx_seq_one_letter_code
_entity_poly.pdbx_strand_id
1 'polypeptide(L)'
;MANEEIHPTTTAPSAGHSARVDGAARVAPASAALTGEPHGKNTVADGVVAKVAGIAAREVPGVFALGGGGARALGALRGAVGQDDFTQGVRVEVGETQAAIDITIVVEYPAPIQQVADAVRTQVTNAITGMVGLEVVEVNVAVNDVHLPTDDQDDQAEARVS
;
A
#
# COMPACT_ATOMS: atom_id res chain seq x y z
N MET A 1 -54.93 29.44 50.49
CA MET A 1 -55.62 28.59 51.45
C MET A 1 -54.84 27.29 51.46
N ALA A 2 -53.90 27.22 52.35
CA ALA A 2 -53.98 26.58 53.64
C ALA A 2 -54.03 25.04 53.45
N ASN A 3 -53.14 24.35 53.89
CA ASN A 3 -52.57 23.94 55.19
C ASN A 3 -52.30 22.45 55.06
N GLU A 4 -51.35 21.93 55.52
CA GLU A 4 -50.65 21.60 56.80
C GLU A 4 -50.18 20.15 56.75
N GLU A 5 -48.94 19.92 56.90
CA GLU A 5 -48.18 19.30 57.99
C GLU A 5 -48.77 17.99 58.54
N ILE A 6 -47.96 16.96 58.66
CA ILE A 6 -47.46 16.46 59.97
C ILE A 6 -46.52 15.25 59.75
N HIS A 7 -45.32 15.34 60.29
CA HIS A 7 -44.52 14.23 60.83
C HIS A 7 -45.15 13.76 62.12
N PRO A 8 -44.82 12.62 62.74
CA PRO A 8 -43.47 12.14 63.02
C PRO A 8 -43.28 10.60 63.22
N THR A 9 -42.05 10.30 63.48
CA THR A 9 -41.43 9.41 64.51
C THR A 9 -41.25 7.92 64.22
N THR A 10 -39.97 7.62 64.17
CA THR A 10 -39.18 6.80 65.14
C THR A 10 -39.46 5.31 65.19
N THR A 11 -38.50 4.50 64.88
CA THR A 11 -37.85 3.58 65.86
C THR A 11 -36.87 2.66 65.07
N ALA A 12 -35.59 2.75 65.35
CA ALA A 12 -34.67 1.63 65.27
C ALA A 12 -34.80 0.83 66.56
N PRO A 13 -34.40 -0.43 66.69
CA PRO A 13 -32.98 -0.82 66.56
C PRO A 13 -32.74 -2.29 66.14
N SER A 14 -31.43 -2.54 66.03
CA SER A 14 -30.73 -3.76 66.47
C SER A 14 -30.40 -4.87 65.50
N ALA A 15 -29.10 -4.86 65.22
CA ALA A 15 -28.12 -5.94 65.34
C ALA A 15 -28.39 -7.33 64.77
N GLY A 16 -27.50 -7.79 64.02
CA GLY A 16 -27.31 -9.21 63.77
C GLY A 16 -26.37 -9.56 62.63
N HIS A 17 -25.12 -9.67 62.95
CA HIS A 17 -24.13 -10.66 62.53
C HIS A 17 -23.86 -10.95 61.04
N SER A 18 -22.72 -10.54 60.65
CA SER A 18 -21.65 -11.34 59.99
C SER A 18 -22.06 -12.45 59.03
N ALA A 19 -21.77 -12.25 57.80
CA ALA A 19 -21.17 -13.29 56.98
C ALA A 19 -20.13 -12.62 56.05
N ARG A 20 -18.87 -12.92 56.34
CA ARG A 20 -17.77 -12.80 55.41
C ARG A 20 -18.12 -13.66 54.23
N VAL A 21 -18.04 -13.09 53.06
CA VAL A 21 -17.71 -13.83 51.85
C VAL A 21 -16.65 -13.06 51.11
N ASP A 22 -15.62 -13.81 51.00
CA ASP A 22 -14.36 -13.51 50.35
C ASP A 22 -14.44 -12.68 49.09
N GLY A 23 -13.41 -11.86 48.97
CA GLY A 23 -13.07 -11.09 47.84
C GLY A 23 -13.05 -11.89 46.56
N ALA A 24 -13.93 -11.58 45.68
CA ALA A 24 -13.65 -11.65 44.27
C ALA A 24 -13.12 -10.27 43.89
N ALA A 25 -11.81 -10.13 43.94
CA ALA A 25 -11.13 -9.06 43.24
C ALA A 25 -11.57 -9.14 41.79
N ARG A 26 -12.48 -8.29 41.41
CA ARG A 26 -12.69 -7.98 40.01
C ARG A 26 -11.41 -7.34 39.53
N VAL A 27 -10.59 -8.19 38.94
CA VAL A 27 -9.54 -7.72 38.04
C VAL A 27 -10.30 -7.02 36.91
N ALA A 28 -10.42 -5.72 37.02
CA ALA A 28 -10.80 -4.91 35.88
C ALA A 28 -9.76 -5.23 34.80
N PRO A 29 -10.18 -5.58 33.58
CA PRO A 29 -9.24 -5.63 32.50
C PRO A 29 -8.68 -4.22 32.38
N ALA A 30 -7.40 -4.08 32.65
CA ALA A 30 -6.63 -2.90 32.30
C ALA A 30 -6.50 -2.88 30.76
N SER A 31 -7.63 -2.73 30.09
CA SER A 31 -7.68 -2.20 28.76
C SER A 31 -7.63 -0.68 28.92
N ALA A 32 -6.51 -0.20 29.44
CA ALA A 32 -6.09 1.15 29.16
C ALA A 32 -5.88 1.19 27.66
N ALA A 33 -6.93 1.55 26.94
CA ALA A 33 -6.85 1.97 25.58
C ALA A 33 -5.73 3.01 25.53
N LEU A 34 -4.65 2.65 24.85
CA LEU A 34 -3.67 3.61 24.40
C LEU A 34 -4.35 4.46 23.34
N THR A 35 -5.24 5.34 23.77
CA THR A 35 -5.85 6.40 22.98
C THR A 35 -4.87 7.57 22.91
N GLY A 36 -3.59 7.28 22.72
CA GLY A 36 -2.62 8.25 22.28
C GLY A 36 -2.72 8.27 20.76
N GLU A 37 -3.11 9.39 20.18
CA GLU A 37 -2.88 9.66 18.78
C GLU A 37 -1.43 9.32 18.45
N PRO A 38 -1.15 8.56 17.39
CA PRO A 38 0.23 8.22 17.04
C PRO A 38 1.00 9.50 16.77
N HIS A 39 1.98 9.79 17.63
CA HIS A 39 2.82 10.96 17.49
C HIS A 39 4.01 10.62 16.59
N GLY A 40 4.14 11.37 15.51
CA GLY A 40 5.24 11.21 14.57
C GLY A 40 4.82 11.52 13.14
N LYS A 41 5.81 11.70 12.27
CA LYS A 41 5.61 11.92 10.83
C LYS A 41 6.24 10.77 10.06
N ASN A 42 5.47 10.13 9.19
CA ASN A 42 6.01 9.20 8.22
C ASN A 42 6.45 9.98 6.98
N THR A 43 7.66 9.74 6.52
CA THR A 43 8.16 10.30 5.27
C THR A 43 8.53 9.15 4.35
N VAL A 44 7.94 9.11 3.18
CA VAL A 44 8.22 8.09 2.15
C VAL A 44 9.07 8.74 1.07
N ALA A 45 10.21 8.14 0.77
CA ALA A 45 11.10 8.61 -0.29
C ALA A 45 10.52 8.30 -1.68
N ASP A 46 10.76 9.18 -2.66
CA ASP A 46 10.30 9.03 -4.05
C ASP A 46 10.70 7.68 -4.64
N GLY A 47 11.90 7.19 -4.35
CA GLY A 47 12.37 5.87 -4.78
C GLY A 47 11.55 4.69 -4.26
N VAL A 48 10.91 4.82 -3.09
CA VAL A 48 9.99 3.80 -2.56
C VAL A 48 8.70 3.81 -3.37
N VAL A 49 8.17 5.00 -3.64
CA VAL A 49 6.95 5.17 -4.46
C VAL A 49 7.19 4.63 -5.87
N ALA A 50 8.32 4.98 -6.50
CA ALA A 50 8.70 4.47 -7.81
C ALA A 50 8.83 2.95 -7.84
N LYS A 51 9.42 2.35 -6.79
CA LYS A 51 9.55 0.89 -6.69
C LYS A 51 8.19 0.20 -6.56
N VAL A 52 7.30 0.72 -5.71
CA VAL A 52 5.94 0.17 -5.56
C VAL A 52 5.17 0.28 -6.88
N ALA A 53 5.24 1.44 -7.55
CA ALA A 53 4.62 1.64 -8.86
C ALA A 53 5.15 0.65 -9.92
N GLY A 54 6.46 0.45 -9.97
CA GLY A 54 7.09 -0.47 -10.90
C GLY A 54 6.73 -1.94 -10.66
N ILE A 55 6.69 -2.37 -9.40
CA ILE A 55 6.24 -3.72 -9.04
C ILE A 55 4.79 -3.90 -9.48
N ALA A 56 3.90 -2.97 -9.11
CA ALA A 56 2.48 -3.04 -9.46
C ALA A 56 2.25 -3.07 -10.97
N ALA A 57 3.02 -2.30 -11.75
CA ALA A 57 2.92 -2.30 -13.21
C ALA A 57 3.37 -3.64 -13.82
N ARG A 58 4.41 -4.28 -13.27
CA ARG A 58 4.89 -5.58 -13.76
C ARG A 58 3.96 -6.76 -13.45
N GLU A 59 3.13 -6.62 -12.44
CA GLU A 59 2.12 -7.64 -12.10
C GLU A 59 0.93 -7.66 -13.07
N VAL A 60 0.79 -6.64 -13.91
CA VAL A 60 -0.32 -6.56 -14.87
C VAL A 60 -0.08 -7.53 -16.03
N PRO A 61 -1.03 -8.44 -16.32
CA PRO A 61 -0.93 -9.31 -17.46
C PRO A 61 -0.81 -8.53 -18.78
N GLY A 62 0.13 -8.92 -19.62
CA GLY A 62 0.43 -8.24 -20.88
C GLY A 62 1.55 -7.20 -20.79
N VAL A 63 2.04 -6.89 -19.59
CA VAL A 63 3.27 -6.11 -19.42
C VAL A 63 4.46 -7.05 -19.49
N PHE A 64 5.27 -6.92 -20.53
CA PHE A 64 6.49 -7.71 -20.70
C PHE A 64 7.65 -7.14 -19.85
N ALA A 65 7.88 -5.83 -19.93
CA ALA A 65 8.96 -5.16 -19.22
C ALA A 65 8.65 -3.70 -18.95
N LEU A 66 9.43 -3.11 -18.04
CA LEU A 66 9.44 -1.68 -17.78
C LEU A 66 10.59 -1.01 -18.55
N GLY A 67 10.40 0.28 -18.89
CA GLY A 67 11.39 1.07 -19.60
C GLY A 67 11.42 0.82 -21.11
N GLY A 68 12.22 1.60 -21.82
CA GLY A 68 12.43 1.47 -23.26
C GLY A 68 13.67 0.66 -23.62
N GLY A 69 13.85 0.35 -24.93
CA GLY A 69 14.93 -0.50 -25.45
C GLY A 69 16.36 -0.09 -25.04
N GLY A 70 16.64 1.23 -24.96
CA GLY A 70 17.93 1.72 -24.48
C GLY A 70 18.19 1.49 -22.98
N ALA A 71 17.13 1.52 -22.18
CA ALA A 71 17.21 1.23 -20.76
C ALA A 71 17.38 -0.29 -20.50
N ARG A 72 16.86 -1.15 -21.37
CA ARG A 72 17.07 -2.60 -21.31
C ARG A 72 18.54 -2.99 -21.57
N ALA A 73 19.20 -2.37 -22.54
CA ALA A 73 20.60 -2.63 -22.81
C ALA A 73 21.52 -2.29 -21.61
N LEU A 74 21.21 -1.22 -20.89
CA LEU A 74 21.92 -0.86 -19.66
C LEU A 74 21.48 -1.71 -18.45
N GLY A 75 20.22 -2.14 -18.42
CA GLY A 75 19.66 -3.02 -17.40
C GLY A 75 20.21 -4.45 -17.50
N ALA A 76 20.47 -4.96 -18.71
CA ALA A 76 21.09 -6.27 -18.91
C ALA A 76 22.51 -6.33 -18.31
N LEU A 77 23.26 -5.22 -18.35
CA LEU A 77 24.57 -5.12 -17.69
C LEU A 77 24.44 -5.06 -16.15
N ARG A 78 23.35 -4.53 -15.61
CA ARG A 78 23.05 -4.49 -14.17
C ARG A 78 22.36 -5.75 -13.69
N GLY A 79 21.52 -6.38 -14.51
CA GLY A 79 20.86 -7.67 -14.22
C GLY A 79 21.83 -8.81 -14.03
N ALA A 80 23.03 -8.72 -14.63
CA ALA A 80 24.15 -9.65 -14.35
C ALA A 80 24.60 -9.61 -12.88
N VAL A 81 24.22 -8.59 -12.11
CA VAL A 81 24.49 -8.44 -10.67
C VAL A 81 23.30 -8.84 -9.80
N GLY A 82 22.21 -9.35 -10.39
CA GLY A 82 21.09 -9.98 -9.65
C GLY A 82 20.12 -9.01 -8.98
N GLN A 83 19.98 -7.78 -9.44
CA GLN A 83 18.98 -6.84 -8.96
C GLN A 83 18.02 -6.45 -10.08
N ASP A 84 16.76 -6.90 -9.95
CA ASP A 84 15.66 -6.37 -10.75
C ASP A 84 15.44 -4.90 -10.38
N ASP A 85 15.73 -4.00 -11.30
CA ASP A 85 15.49 -2.58 -11.12
C ASP A 85 14.02 -2.25 -11.48
N PHE A 86 13.14 -2.34 -10.49
CA PHE A 86 11.72 -2.01 -10.65
C PHE A 86 11.47 -0.50 -10.84
N THR A 87 12.49 0.33 -10.71
CA THR A 87 12.36 1.78 -10.95
C THR A 87 12.67 2.16 -12.39
N GLN A 88 13.17 1.23 -13.19
CA GLN A 88 13.49 1.46 -14.58
C GLN A 88 12.22 1.85 -15.38
N GLY A 89 12.25 3.01 -16.01
CA GLY A 89 11.10 3.53 -16.76
C GLY A 89 9.97 4.08 -15.90
N VAL A 90 10.18 4.21 -14.60
CA VAL A 90 9.22 4.83 -13.67
C VAL A 90 9.79 6.16 -13.17
N ARG A 91 8.99 7.21 -13.29
CA ARG A 91 9.26 8.52 -12.69
C ARG A 91 8.10 8.87 -11.78
N VAL A 92 8.39 9.49 -10.66
CA VAL A 92 7.37 9.93 -9.72
C VAL A 92 7.66 11.35 -9.27
N GLU A 93 6.59 12.10 -9.09
CA GLU A 93 6.62 13.39 -8.41
C GLU A 93 5.77 13.25 -7.16
N VAL A 94 6.40 13.36 -6.00
CA VAL A 94 5.75 13.13 -4.71
C VAL A 94 5.59 14.46 -3.98
N GLY A 95 4.34 14.82 -3.70
CA GLY A 95 3.99 15.91 -2.80
C GLY A 95 3.79 15.41 -1.36
N GLU A 96 3.26 16.27 -0.50
CA GLU A 96 3.01 15.89 0.90
C GLU A 96 1.90 14.81 1.03
N THR A 97 0.88 14.86 0.18
CA THR A 97 -0.29 13.98 0.23
C THR A 97 -0.63 13.34 -1.13
N GLN A 98 0.03 13.77 -2.19
CA GLN A 98 -0.30 13.40 -3.57
C GLN A 98 0.93 12.94 -4.33
N ALA A 99 0.70 12.12 -5.36
CA ALA A 99 1.74 11.66 -6.28
C ALA A 99 1.24 11.67 -7.72
N ALA A 100 2.16 12.04 -8.65
CA ALA A 100 2.00 11.83 -10.08
C ALA A 100 3.03 10.82 -10.55
N ILE A 101 2.65 9.92 -11.45
CA ILE A 101 3.48 8.78 -11.85
C ILE A 101 3.52 8.70 -13.40
N ASP A 102 4.73 8.66 -13.96
CA ASP A 102 4.98 8.35 -15.36
C ASP A 102 5.62 6.98 -15.49
N ILE A 103 5.01 6.10 -16.27
CA ILE A 103 5.51 4.73 -16.47
C ILE A 103 5.67 4.44 -17.95
N THR A 104 6.85 3.95 -18.30
CA THR A 104 7.13 3.43 -19.63
C THR A 104 7.13 1.92 -19.59
N ILE A 105 6.34 1.29 -20.47
CA ILE A 105 6.20 -0.16 -20.55
C ILE A 105 6.50 -0.70 -21.95
N VAL A 106 6.80 -1.99 -21.98
CA VAL A 106 6.80 -2.84 -23.18
C VAL A 106 5.66 -3.83 -23.02
N VAL A 107 4.81 -3.93 -24.01
CA VAL A 107 3.65 -4.83 -24.01
C VAL A 107 3.98 -6.11 -24.73
N GLU A 108 3.51 -7.23 -24.21
CA GLU A 108 3.64 -8.54 -24.86
C GLU A 108 2.61 -8.72 -25.99
N TYR A 109 3.05 -9.14 -27.18
CA TYR A 109 2.14 -9.50 -28.27
C TYR A 109 1.43 -10.84 -27.97
N PRO A 110 0.12 -11.01 -28.22
CA PRO A 110 -0.83 -10.09 -28.85
C PRO A 110 -1.74 -9.32 -27.87
N ALA A 111 -1.24 -8.96 -26.70
CA ALA A 111 -2.06 -8.28 -25.68
C ALA A 111 -2.62 -6.94 -26.20
N PRO A 112 -3.87 -6.59 -25.89
CA PRO A 112 -4.49 -5.35 -26.35
C PRO A 112 -3.92 -4.16 -25.57
N ILE A 113 -3.12 -3.34 -26.23
CA ILE A 113 -2.31 -2.25 -25.65
C ILE A 113 -3.12 -1.31 -24.76
N GLN A 114 -4.31 -0.87 -25.21
CA GLN A 114 -5.14 0.05 -24.44
C GLN A 114 -5.63 -0.56 -23.13
N GLN A 115 -6.04 -1.83 -23.17
CA GLN A 115 -6.50 -2.53 -21.96
C GLN A 115 -5.35 -2.75 -20.97
N VAL A 116 -4.17 -3.07 -21.46
CA VAL A 116 -2.97 -3.21 -20.63
C VAL A 116 -2.63 -1.87 -19.96
N ALA A 117 -2.63 -0.77 -20.73
CA ALA A 117 -2.37 0.56 -20.20
C ALA A 117 -3.40 0.99 -19.13
N ASP A 118 -4.68 0.70 -19.34
CA ASP A 118 -5.73 1.01 -18.37
C ASP A 118 -5.61 0.14 -17.10
N ALA A 119 -5.26 -1.13 -17.27
CA ALA A 119 -5.00 -2.02 -16.15
C ALA A 119 -3.78 -1.56 -15.33
N VAL A 120 -2.71 -1.10 -16.00
CA VAL A 120 -1.54 -0.51 -15.32
C VAL A 120 -1.92 0.72 -14.50
N ARG A 121 -2.70 1.65 -15.08
CA ARG A 121 -3.19 2.82 -14.32
C ARG A 121 -3.94 2.40 -13.06
N THR A 122 -4.87 1.48 -13.20
CA THR A 122 -5.69 1.00 -12.10
C THR A 122 -4.84 0.32 -11.01
N GLN A 123 -3.97 -0.58 -11.41
CA GLN A 123 -3.13 -1.35 -10.49
C GLN A 123 -2.14 -0.46 -9.72
N VAL A 124 -1.49 0.48 -10.43
CA VAL A 124 -0.56 1.43 -9.82
C VAL A 124 -1.27 2.36 -8.86
N THR A 125 -2.43 2.92 -9.25
CA THR A 125 -3.24 3.77 -8.37
C THR A 125 -3.60 3.04 -7.08
N ASN A 126 -4.09 1.81 -7.19
CA ASN A 126 -4.48 1.00 -6.03
C ASN A 126 -3.29 0.68 -5.13
N ALA A 127 -2.14 0.33 -5.70
CA ALA A 127 -0.94 0.00 -4.95
C ALA A 127 -0.40 1.23 -4.18
N ILE A 128 -0.31 2.39 -4.84
CA ILE A 128 0.18 3.62 -4.19
C ILE A 128 -0.79 4.08 -3.10
N THR A 129 -2.08 4.12 -3.38
CA THR A 129 -3.07 4.54 -2.39
C THR A 129 -3.13 3.57 -1.21
N GLY A 130 -3.11 2.26 -1.47
CA GLY A 130 -3.24 1.24 -0.43
C GLY A 130 -1.98 1.01 0.41
N MET A 131 -0.80 1.03 -0.21
CA MET A 131 0.47 0.72 0.47
C MET A 131 1.20 1.95 0.98
N VAL A 132 1.16 3.05 0.23
CA VAL A 132 1.90 4.28 0.55
C VAL A 132 1.02 5.30 1.25
N GLY A 133 -0.28 5.29 0.95
CA GLY A 133 -1.25 6.22 1.53
C GLY A 133 -1.25 7.60 0.86
N LEU A 134 -0.70 7.71 -0.35
CA LEU A 134 -0.74 8.94 -1.14
C LEU A 134 -1.93 8.91 -2.11
N GLU A 135 -2.55 10.06 -2.33
CA GLU A 135 -3.52 10.25 -3.40
C GLU A 135 -2.80 10.31 -4.75
N VAL A 136 -3.24 9.50 -5.71
CA VAL A 136 -2.67 9.52 -7.07
C VAL A 136 -3.47 10.47 -7.93
N VAL A 137 -2.85 11.57 -8.37
CA VAL A 137 -3.50 12.59 -9.21
C VAL A 137 -3.51 12.19 -10.67
N GLU A 138 -2.45 11.52 -11.14
CA GLU A 138 -2.38 10.99 -12.50
C GLU A 138 -1.39 9.83 -12.61
N VAL A 139 -1.66 8.93 -13.56
CA VAL A 139 -0.74 7.89 -14.01
C VAL A 139 -0.66 7.95 -15.52
N ASN A 140 0.47 8.40 -16.04
CA ASN A 140 0.77 8.44 -17.47
C ASN A 140 1.48 7.15 -17.87
N VAL A 141 0.94 6.44 -18.86
CA VAL A 141 1.52 5.20 -19.36
C VAL A 141 1.97 5.40 -20.80
N ALA A 142 3.26 5.30 -21.04
CA ALA A 142 3.88 5.30 -22.35
C ALA A 142 4.21 3.86 -22.78
N VAL A 143 3.70 3.43 -23.91
CA VAL A 143 4.05 2.13 -24.51
C VAL A 143 5.12 2.37 -25.56
N ASN A 144 6.33 1.96 -25.29
CA ASN A 144 7.50 2.23 -26.14
C ASN A 144 7.79 1.10 -27.12
N ASP A 145 7.30 -0.12 -26.83
CA ASP A 145 7.61 -1.27 -27.66
C ASP A 145 6.60 -2.38 -27.45
N VAL A 146 6.58 -3.33 -28.38
CA VAL A 146 5.82 -4.56 -28.32
C VAL A 146 6.78 -5.73 -28.48
N HIS A 147 6.85 -6.59 -27.46
CA HIS A 147 7.69 -7.78 -27.49
C HIS A 147 7.01 -8.89 -28.30
N LEU A 148 7.74 -9.45 -29.26
CA LEU A 148 7.30 -10.59 -30.07
C LEU A 148 7.90 -11.88 -29.54
N PRO A 149 7.20 -13.03 -29.57
CA PRO A 149 7.75 -14.33 -29.13
C PRO A 149 9.00 -14.78 -29.92
N THR A 150 9.22 -14.21 -31.10
CA THR A 150 10.38 -14.49 -31.94
C THR A 150 11.67 -13.77 -31.49
N ASP A 151 11.52 -12.66 -30.74
CA ASP A 151 12.65 -11.86 -30.28
C ASP A 151 13.57 -12.66 -29.33
N ASP A 152 12.97 -13.55 -28.51
CA ASP A 152 13.72 -14.41 -27.59
C ASP A 152 14.55 -15.50 -28.31
N GLN A 153 14.20 -15.85 -29.54
CA GLN A 153 14.93 -16.85 -30.33
C GLN A 153 16.18 -16.27 -30.99
N ASP A 154 16.13 -15.01 -31.37
CA ASP A 154 17.26 -14.33 -32.00
C ASP A 154 18.36 -14.04 -30.96
N ASP A 155 18.00 -13.62 -29.74
CA ASP A 155 18.94 -13.41 -28.62
C ASP A 155 19.66 -14.72 -28.22
N GLN A 156 18.95 -15.86 -28.26
CA GLN A 156 19.55 -17.19 -27.99
C GLN A 156 20.44 -17.68 -29.13
N ALA A 157 20.17 -17.29 -30.37
CA ALA A 157 20.98 -17.66 -31.52
C ALA A 157 22.33 -16.93 -31.52
N GLU A 158 22.33 -15.65 -31.17
CA GLU A 158 23.56 -14.85 -31.04
C GLU A 158 24.47 -15.33 -29.90
N ALA A 159 23.87 -15.74 -28.76
CA ALA A 159 24.65 -16.27 -27.63
C ALA A 159 25.34 -17.60 -27.89
N ARG A 160 24.93 -18.34 -28.94
CA ARG A 160 25.57 -19.63 -29.35
C ARG A 160 26.71 -19.50 -30.35
N VAL A 161 26.95 -18.33 -30.87
CA VAL A 161 27.97 -18.07 -31.93
C VAL A 161 29.23 -17.43 -31.36
N SER A 162 29.36 -17.32 -30.04
CA SER A 162 30.55 -16.76 -29.37
C SER A 162 31.44 -17.84 -28.79
#